data_4b77803072e6ee0fb4427575b524250c
#
_entry.id   4b77803072e6ee0fb4427575b524250c
#
_cell.length_a   1.000
_cell.length_b   1.000
_cell.length_c   1.000
_cell.angle_alpha   90.00
_cell.angle_beta   90.00
_cell.angle_gamma   90.00
#
_symmetry.space_group_name_H-M   'P 1'
#
loop_
_entity.id
_entity.type
_entity.pdbx_description
1 polymer ?
#
loop_
_entity_poly.entity_id
_entity_poly.type
_entity_poly.pdbx_seq_one_letter_code
_entity_poly.pdbx_strand_id
1 'polypeptide(L)'
;MLCLRELQRWKPVLCRYGNTGVRSFAAAAGEAGRTEDGLVNMENPYREPQKGCVLCDVTVDFKNIQLLSQFISPHTGRIYGRHITGLCGRKQKEVSKAIKKAQSMGFMSVTHKNPQFMKDPNVCGIKHLD
;
A
#
# COMPACT_ATOMS: atom_id res chain seq x y z
N MET A 1 31.90 -23.52 -43.20
CA MET A 1 31.99 -24.46 -42.08
C MET A 1 31.33 -23.81 -40.90
N LEU A 2 30.03 -24.05 -40.72
CA LEU A 2 29.38 -24.85 -39.68
C LEU A 2 29.82 -24.51 -38.27
N CYS A 3 29.00 -23.77 -37.50
CA CYS A 3 28.52 -24.24 -36.24
C CYS A 3 27.20 -23.52 -35.85
N LEU A 4 26.12 -24.09 -36.29
CA LEU A 4 24.79 -24.04 -35.72
C LEU A 4 24.80 -24.99 -34.54
N ARG A 5 24.50 -24.49 -33.36
CA ARG A 5 24.10 -25.17 -32.10
C ARG A 5 24.26 -24.11 -30.99
N GLU A 6 23.24 -23.74 -30.22
CA GLU A 6 22.13 -24.46 -29.62
C GLU A 6 21.04 -23.48 -29.24
N LEU A 7 19.90 -23.60 -29.87
CA LEU A 7 18.63 -23.13 -29.38
C LEU A 7 18.16 -24.12 -28.29
N GLN A 8 18.63 -23.96 -27.07
CA GLN A 8 18.08 -24.70 -25.93
C GLN A 8 16.86 -23.96 -25.40
N ARG A 9 15.71 -24.27 -25.94
CA ARG A 9 14.59 -24.94 -25.30
C ARG A 9 14.26 -24.40 -23.91
N TRP A 10 13.65 -23.22 -23.87
CA TRP A 10 12.90 -22.78 -22.72
C TRP A 10 11.60 -23.58 -22.67
N LYS A 11 11.54 -24.59 -21.82
CA LYS A 11 10.29 -25.26 -21.48
C LYS A 11 9.46 -24.32 -20.61
N PRO A 12 8.23 -23.98 -20.98
CA PRO A 12 7.35 -23.30 -20.05
C PRO A 12 7.03 -24.26 -18.92
N VAL A 13 7.39 -23.86 -17.70
CA VAL A 13 6.95 -24.53 -16.49
C VAL A 13 5.44 -24.26 -16.38
N LEU A 14 4.66 -25.19 -16.87
CA LEU A 14 3.24 -25.25 -16.60
C LEU A 14 3.06 -25.49 -15.10
N CYS A 15 2.84 -24.41 -14.34
CA CYS A 15 2.26 -24.52 -13.02
C CYS A 15 0.90 -25.20 -13.16
N ARG A 16 0.87 -26.50 -12.90
CA ARG A 16 -0.37 -27.22 -12.64
C ARG A 16 -1.03 -26.58 -11.43
N TYR A 17 -1.94 -25.67 -11.68
CA TYR A 17 -2.89 -25.26 -10.66
C TYR A 17 -3.75 -26.50 -10.37
N GLY A 18 -3.45 -27.14 -9.24
CA GLY A 18 -4.27 -28.19 -8.69
C GLY A 18 -5.68 -27.63 -8.46
N ASN A 19 -6.61 -28.21 -9.18
CA ASN A 19 -8.04 -28.02 -8.99
C ASN A 19 -8.40 -28.53 -7.59
N THR A 20 -8.27 -27.66 -6.58
CA THR A 20 -8.81 -27.95 -5.26
C THR A 20 -10.31 -27.70 -5.31
N GLY A 21 -11.02 -28.84 -5.25
CA GLY A 21 -12.46 -28.92 -5.30
C GLY A 21 -13.15 -27.82 -4.51
N VAL A 22 -14.06 -27.17 -5.20
CA VAL A 22 -15.06 -26.28 -4.62
C VAL A 22 -15.87 -27.13 -3.66
N ARG A 23 -15.53 -27.10 -2.37
CA ARG A 23 -16.44 -27.60 -1.35
C ARG A 23 -17.60 -26.62 -1.30
N SER A 24 -18.70 -27.00 -1.95
CA SER A 24 -20.00 -26.41 -1.72
C SER A 24 -20.34 -26.57 -0.24
N PHE A 25 -20.13 -25.51 0.50
CA PHE A 25 -20.77 -25.42 1.82
C PHE A 25 -22.25 -25.24 1.58
N ALA A 26 -22.97 -26.36 1.67
CA ALA A 26 -24.41 -26.31 1.86
C ALA A 26 -24.64 -25.41 3.07
N ALA A 27 -25.29 -24.28 2.83
CA ALA A 27 -25.80 -23.43 3.89
C ALA A 27 -26.85 -24.25 4.62
N ALA A 28 -26.44 -24.91 5.71
CA ALA A 28 -27.39 -25.36 6.69
C ALA A 28 -28.03 -24.09 7.25
N ALA A 29 -29.28 -23.87 6.87
CA ALA A 29 -30.17 -22.94 7.54
C ALA A 29 -30.30 -23.43 8.97
N GLY A 30 -29.40 -22.99 9.83
CA GLY A 30 -29.52 -23.12 11.27
C GLY A 30 -30.69 -22.26 11.69
N GLU A 31 -31.74 -22.93 12.11
CA GLU A 31 -32.88 -22.33 12.81
C GLU A 31 -32.29 -21.43 13.92
N ALA A 32 -32.57 -20.15 13.81
CA ALA A 32 -32.31 -19.19 14.86
C ALA A 32 -33.12 -19.61 16.08
N GLY A 33 -32.46 -20.37 16.98
CA GLY A 33 -33.00 -20.64 18.29
C GLY A 33 -33.35 -19.31 18.93
N ARG A 34 -34.65 -19.05 19.09
CA ARG A 34 -35.16 -17.97 19.93
C ARG A 34 -34.65 -18.24 21.33
N THR A 35 -33.56 -17.58 21.71
CA THR A 35 -33.23 -17.41 23.11
C THR A 35 -34.20 -16.38 23.65
N GLU A 36 -35.12 -16.83 24.48
CA GLU A 36 -36.18 -16.01 25.12
C GLU A 36 -35.63 -15.01 26.14
N ASP A 37 -34.35 -15.00 26.35
CA ASP A 37 -33.66 -13.99 27.14
C ASP A 37 -33.43 -12.77 26.27
N GLY A 38 -34.27 -11.75 26.48
CA GLY A 38 -34.26 -10.48 25.72
C GLY A 38 -32.97 -9.65 25.88
N LEU A 39 -31.81 -10.30 25.79
CA LEU A 39 -30.51 -9.67 25.68
C LEU A 39 -30.35 -9.11 24.26
N VAL A 40 -30.82 -7.86 24.11
CA VAL A 40 -30.49 -7.08 22.93
C VAL A 40 -28.97 -6.98 22.85
N ASN A 41 -28.38 -7.57 21.83
CA ASN A 41 -26.95 -7.51 21.59
C ASN A 41 -26.61 -6.06 21.22
N MET A 42 -26.40 -5.22 22.25
CA MET A 42 -26.03 -3.82 22.05
C MET A 42 -24.58 -3.75 21.64
N GLU A 43 -24.31 -3.14 20.48
CA GLU A 43 -22.94 -2.78 20.12
C GLU A 43 -22.31 -1.94 21.24
N ASN A 44 -21.06 -2.24 21.54
CA ASN A 44 -20.34 -1.51 22.58
C ASN A 44 -20.20 -0.03 22.18
N PRO A 45 -20.91 0.92 22.83
CA PRO A 45 -20.85 2.34 22.47
C PRO A 45 -19.46 2.96 22.72
N TYR A 46 -18.62 2.29 23.51
CA TYR A 46 -17.25 2.72 23.82
C TYR A 46 -16.22 2.07 22.93
N ARG A 47 -16.63 1.40 21.85
CA ARG A 47 -15.68 0.83 20.88
C ARG A 47 -14.91 1.96 20.23
N GLU A 48 -13.61 2.05 20.52
CA GLU A 48 -12.74 3.01 19.84
C GLU A 48 -12.76 2.78 18.32
N PRO A 49 -12.95 3.85 17.51
CA PRO A 49 -12.88 3.72 16.07
C PRO A 49 -11.51 3.17 15.66
N GLN A 50 -11.49 2.29 14.67
CA GLN A 50 -10.23 1.71 14.18
C GLN A 50 -9.33 2.84 13.67
N LYS A 51 -8.15 2.97 14.29
CA LYS A 51 -7.15 3.99 13.89
C LYS A 51 -6.60 3.63 12.51
N GLY A 52 -7.03 4.33 11.49
CA GLY A 52 -6.43 4.28 10.15
C GLY A 52 -5.14 5.08 10.08
N CYS A 53 -4.33 4.89 9.04
CA CYS A 53 -3.20 5.79 8.78
C CYS A 53 -3.70 7.12 8.18
N VAL A 54 -2.87 8.16 8.22
CA VAL A 54 -3.21 9.52 7.75
C VAL A 54 -3.74 9.54 6.30
N LEU A 55 -3.31 8.62 5.45
CA LEU A 55 -3.70 8.56 4.04
C LEU A 55 -4.75 7.47 3.73
N CYS A 56 -5.35 6.80 4.73
CA CYS A 56 -6.28 5.71 4.46
C CYS A 56 -7.46 6.12 3.58
N ASP A 57 -7.98 7.31 3.82
CA ASP A 57 -9.16 7.84 3.13
C ASP A 57 -8.83 8.77 1.94
N VAL A 58 -7.53 8.97 1.67
CA VAL A 58 -7.05 9.85 0.61
C VAL A 58 -6.51 9.04 -0.55
N THR A 59 -6.91 9.41 -1.78
CA THR A 59 -6.31 8.86 -3.01
C THR A 59 -4.99 9.55 -3.30
N VAL A 60 -3.93 8.76 -3.53
CA VAL A 60 -2.61 9.29 -3.82
C VAL A 60 -2.42 9.44 -5.32
N ASP A 61 -2.32 10.68 -5.79
CA ASP A 61 -2.04 10.98 -7.20
C ASP A 61 -0.56 11.37 -7.38
N PHE A 62 0.05 10.90 -8.47
CA PHE A 62 1.43 11.24 -8.85
C PHE A 62 1.62 12.70 -9.25
N LYS A 63 0.55 13.41 -9.58
CA LYS A 63 0.56 14.84 -9.90
C LYS A 63 0.68 15.74 -8.67
N ASN A 64 0.31 15.23 -7.50
CA ASN A 64 0.38 15.99 -6.25
C ASN A 64 1.81 15.96 -5.68
N ILE A 65 2.69 16.77 -6.26
CA ILE A 65 4.11 16.84 -5.92
C ILE A 65 4.32 17.33 -4.48
N GLN A 66 3.50 18.26 -4.02
CA GLN A 66 3.59 18.81 -2.67
C GLN A 66 3.40 17.71 -1.62
N LEU A 67 2.38 16.89 -1.75
CA LEU A 67 2.16 15.76 -0.86
C LEU A 67 3.29 14.73 -0.96
N LEU A 68 3.69 14.35 -2.18
CA LEU A 68 4.71 13.32 -2.39
C LEU A 68 6.09 13.74 -1.91
N SER A 69 6.44 15.02 -2.00
CA SER A 69 7.72 15.56 -1.54
C SER A 69 7.94 15.36 -0.04
N GLN A 70 6.86 15.25 0.74
CA GLN A 70 6.93 15.03 2.18
C GLN A 70 7.44 13.64 2.58
N PHE A 71 7.34 12.68 1.68
CA PHE A 71 7.79 11.30 1.90
C PHE A 71 9.20 11.05 1.40
N ILE A 72 9.90 12.09 0.94
CA ILE A 72 11.26 12.01 0.41
C ILE A 72 12.23 12.72 1.36
N SER A 73 13.39 12.10 1.59
CA SER A 73 14.47 12.70 2.37
C SER A 73 15.04 13.93 1.64
N PRO A 74 15.22 15.09 2.34
CA PRO A 74 15.81 16.27 1.75
C PRO A 74 17.28 16.07 1.35
N HIS A 75 18.01 15.22 2.09
CA HIS A 75 19.43 15.01 1.89
C HIS A 75 19.77 13.97 0.81
N THR A 76 19.02 12.87 0.79
CA THR A 76 19.36 11.72 -0.09
C THR A 76 18.38 11.54 -1.25
N GLY A 77 17.25 12.21 -1.26
CA GLY A 77 16.20 12.01 -2.25
C GLY A 77 15.50 10.64 -2.18
N ARG A 78 15.83 9.82 -1.17
CA ARG A 78 15.23 8.49 -0.99
C ARG A 78 13.88 8.59 -0.30
N ILE A 79 13.02 7.62 -0.59
CA ILE A 79 11.69 7.51 0.04
C ILE A 79 11.86 7.00 1.46
N TYR A 80 11.20 7.66 2.42
CA TYR A 80 11.22 7.24 3.82
C TYR A 80 10.55 5.88 4.01
N GLY A 81 11.10 5.11 4.94
CA GLY A 81 10.55 3.82 5.33
C GLY A 81 9.26 3.95 6.13
N ARG A 82 8.51 2.86 6.22
CA ARG A 82 7.21 2.80 6.90
C ARG A 82 7.27 3.15 8.39
N HIS A 83 8.40 2.88 9.05
CA HIS A 83 8.64 3.21 10.45
C HIS A 83 8.72 4.72 10.71
N ILE A 84 9.10 5.50 9.69
CA ILE A 84 9.15 6.96 9.77
C ILE A 84 7.83 7.56 9.33
N THR A 85 7.25 7.07 8.23
CA THR A 85 6.02 7.63 7.65
C THR A 85 4.76 7.28 8.43
N GLY A 86 4.76 6.18 9.20
CA GLY A 86 3.59 5.71 9.93
C GLY A 86 2.46 5.20 9.04
N LEU A 87 2.68 5.06 7.72
CA LEU A 87 1.66 4.61 6.78
C LEU A 87 1.41 3.12 6.86
N CYS A 88 0.17 2.71 6.55
CA CYS A 88 -0.15 1.30 6.37
C CYS A 88 0.57 0.73 5.13
N GLY A 89 0.78 -0.58 5.08
CA GLY A 89 1.53 -1.23 4.00
C GLY A 89 0.96 -0.98 2.60
N ARG A 90 -0.37 -0.86 2.49
CA ARG A 90 -1.06 -0.56 1.23
C ARG A 90 -0.72 0.86 0.76
N LYS A 91 -0.90 1.86 1.61
CA LYS A 91 -0.65 3.27 1.27
C LYS A 91 0.84 3.55 1.04
N GLN A 92 1.73 2.93 1.77
CA GLN A 92 3.17 3.04 1.52
C GLN A 92 3.54 2.56 0.11
N LYS A 93 2.95 1.46 -0.36
CA LYS A 93 3.16 0.97 -1.73
C LYS A 93 2.57 1.92 -2.78
N GLU A 94 1.39 2.50 -2.52
CA GLU A 94 0.76 3.49 -3.40
C GLU A 94 1.64 4.74 -3.53
N VAL A 95 2.09 5.30 -2.41
CA VAL A 95 3.00 6.47 -2.37
C VAL A 95 4.31 6.16 -3.12
N SER A 96 4.93 5.01 -2.88
CA SER A 96 6.18 4.63 -3.56
C SER A 96 6.00 4.50 -5.08
N LYS A 97 4.87 3.97 -5.53
CA LYS A 97 4.54 3.89 -6.96
C LYS A 97 4.30 5.27 -7.55
N ALA A 98 3.57 6.14 -6.84
CA ALA A 98 3.28 7.49 -7.28
C ALA A 98 4.56 8.33 -7.40
N ILE A 99 5.47 8.24 -6.44
CA ILE A 99 6.78 8.93 -6.50
C ILE A 99 7.60 8.46 -7.70
N LYS A 100 7.74 7.16 -7.91
CA LYS A 100 8.48 6.63 -9.06
C LYS A 100 7.86 7.07 -10.39
N LYS A 101 6.52 7.11 -10.47
CA LYS A 101 5.83 7.60 -11.65
C LYS A 101 6.06 9.11 -11.85
N ALA A 102 5.99 9.91 -10.79
CA ALA A 102 6.26 11.34 -10.85
C ALA A 102 7.71 11.63 -11.29
N GLN A 103 8.68 10.85 -10.81
CA GLN A 103 10.07 10.94 -11.22
C GLN A 103 10.27 10.58 -12.70
N SER A 104 9.65 9.52 -13.18
CA SER A 104 9.76 9.10 -14.59
C SER A 104 9.13 10.10 -15.56
N MET A 105 8.09 10.82 -15.11
CA MET A 105 7.42 11.85 -15.90
C MET A 105 8.06 13.24 -15.77
N GLY A 106 9.12 13.38 -14.97
CA GLY A 106 9.85 14.65 -14.80
C GLY A 106 9.20 15.65 -13.83
N PHE A 107 8.16 15.26 -13.09
CA PHE A 107 7.52 16.12 -12.07
C PHE A 107 8.35 16.27 -10.79
N MET A 108 9.15 15.26 -10.46
CA MET A 108 9.99 15.24 -9.27
C MET A 108 11.43 14.90 -9.62
N SER A 109 12.38 15.52 -8.91
CA SER A 109 13.79 15.14 -9.02
C SER A 109 14.06 13.79 -8.34
N VAL A 110 15.08 13.08 -8.85
CA VAL A 110 15.48 11.76 -8.34
C VAL A 110 16.45 11.88 -7.16
N THR A 111 17.32 12.89 -7.19
CA THR A 111 18.48 13.00 -6.29
C THR A 111 18.24 13.87 -5.08
N HIS A 112 17.31 14.79 -5.12
CA HIS A 112 17.09 15.76 -4.04
C HIS A 112 15.62 16.15 -3.94
N LYS A 113 15.23 16.70 -2.79
CA LYS A 113 13.91 17.30 -2.61
C LYS A 113 13.92 18.71 -3.18
N ASN A 114 12.84 19.10 -3.85
CA ASN A 114 12.69 20.44 -4.35
C ASN A 114 12.68 21.45 -3.19
N PRO A 115 13.53 22.48 -3.21
CA PRO A 115 13.64 23.46 -2.10
C PRO A 115 12.34 24.23 -1.83
N GLN A 116 11.46 24.37 -2.80
CA GLN A 116 10.14 25.00 -2.62
C GLN A 116 9.29 24.30 -1.57
N PHE A 117 9.40 22.98 -1.46
CA PHE A 117 8.60 22.16 -0.53
C PHE A 117 9.30 21.83 0.79
N MET A 118 10.50 22.39 1.04
CA MET A 118 11.22 22.13 2.29
C MET A 118 10.55 22.77 3.51
N LYS A 119 9.85 23.89 3.31
CA LYS A 119 9.16 24.63 4.37
C LYS A 119 7.73 24.18 4.62
N ASP A 120 7.25 23.20 3.87
CA ASP A 120 5.90 22.70 4.02
C ASP A 120 5.70 21.97 5.36
N PRO A 121 4.52 22.09 5.98
CA PRO A 121 4.24 21.40 7.23
C PRO A 121 4.29 19.88 7.02
N ASN A 122 4.96 19.18 7.93
CA ASN A 122 5.10 17.74 7.85
C ASN A 122 3.77 17.03 8.13
N VAL A 123 3.24 16.33 7.16
CA VAL A 123 2.03 15.50 7.30
C VAL A 123 2.28 14.29 8.22
N CYS A 124 3.52 13.80 8.23
CA CYS A 124 3.92 12.61 8.95
C CYS A 124 4.85 13.01 10.06
N GLY A 125 4.55 13.56 11.12
CA GLY A 125 5.41 13.79 12.32
C GLY A 125 6.94 13.59 12.16
N ILE A 126 7.45 13.65 10.94
CA ILE A 126 8.86 13.50 10.61
C ILE A 126 9.55 14.77 11.09
N LYS A 127 10.21 14.67 12.22
CA LYS A 127 11.12 15.71 12.67
C LYS A 127 12.33 15.63 11.75
N HIS A 128 12.48 16.58 10.85
CA HIS A 128 13.76 16.81 10.21
C HIS A 128 14.68 17.27 11.33
N LEU A 129 15.70 16.48 11.60
CA LEU A 129 16.81 16.93 12.44
C LEU A 129 17.49 18.04 11.65
N ASP A 130 17.26 19.28 12.07
CA ASP A 130 17.98 20.46 11.61
C ASP A 130 19.45 20.35 11.98
#